data_b5c533b8c63a170d6b241836e261b137
#
_entry.id   b5c533b8c63a170d6b241836e261b137
#
_cell.length_a   1.000
_cell.length_b   1.000
_cell.length_c   1.000
_cell.angle_alpha   90.00
_cell.angle_beta   90.00
_cell.angle_gamma   90.00
#
_symmetry.space_group_name_H-M   'P 1'
#
loop_
_entity.id
_entity.type
_entity.pdbx_description
1 polymer ?
#
loop_
_entity_poly.entity_id
_entity_poly.type
_entity_poly.pdbx_seq_one_letter_code
_entity_poly.pdbx_strand_id
1 'polypeptide(L)'
;AIPYDVLQKMMYFPLVFASIGLIASILGIAFVLLKKGSDNPHRDLNISTWSAAAITIIGGFVATYMLFKGTSDFSAISFNIGFISPWIAASLGVVSGVVIGGIAEYYTSYDYKPTQLIALASKEGPALTITQGLAVGMKSCMLPLIVLGLTTYVSYAVSGMFGIAMAAVGMLSFVSATVSVDTYGPISDNAGGIAEMAELE
;
A
#
# COMPACT_ATOMS: atom_id res chain seq x y z
N ALA A 1 8.47 -25.24 -23.28
CA ALA A 1 9.26 -24.03 -23.03
C ALA A 1 8.35 -22.81 -23.24
N ILE A 2 8.49 -21.77 -22.43
CA ILE A 2 7.71 -20.54 -22.57
C ILE A 2 8.15 -19.83 -23.89
N PRO A 3 7.21 -19.39 -24.75
CA PRO A 3 7.57 -18.62 -25.95
C PRO A 3 8.35 -17.34 -25.59
N TYR A 4 9.33 -16.99 -26.38
CA TYR A 4 10.25 -15.89 -26.08
C TYR A 4 9.55 -14.53 -25.97
N ASP A 5 8.55 -14.28 -26.80
CA ASP A 5 7.72 -13.06 -26.76
C ASP A 5 6.93 -12.94 -25.46
N VAL A 6 6.39 -14.05 -24.94
CA VAL A 6 5.68 -14.09 -23.65
C VAL A 6 6.64 -13.85 -22.50
N LEU A 7 7.83 -14.44 -22.54
CA LEU A 7 8.86 -14.23 -21.52
C LEU A 7 9.27 -12.75 -21.47
N GLN A 8 9.49 -12.11 -22.60
CA GLN A 8 9.79 -10.67 -22.65
C GLN A 8 8.67 -9.82 -22.03
N LYS A 9 7.42 -10.09 -22.36
CA LYS A 9 6.27 -9.38 -21.77
C LYS A 9 6.20 -9.55 -20.25
N MET A 10 6.46 -10.77 -19.75
CA MET A 10 6.54 -11.03 -18.31
C MET A 10 7.68 -10.27 -17.63
N MET A 11 8.82 -10.08 -18.31
CA MET A 11 9.95 -9.30 -17.78
C MET A 11 9.66 -7.79 -17.75
N TYR A 12 8.97 -7.26 -18.75
CA TYR A 12 8.65 -5.83 -18.83
C TYR A 12 7.46 -5.43 -17.94
N PHE A 13 6.49 -6.32 -17.75
CA PHE A 13 5.26 -6.00 -17.05
C PHE A 13 5.45 -5.46 -15.62
N PRO A 14 6.33 -6.03 -14.75
CA PRO A 14 6.61 -5.48 -13.42
C PRO A 14 7.12 -4.04 -13.48
N LEU A 15 8.02 -3.73 -14.43
CA LEU A 15 8.59 -2.39 -14.60
C LEU A 15 7.54 -1.38 -15.07
N VAL A 16 6.70 -1.78 -16.02
CA VAL A 16 5.59 -0.95 -16.51
C VAL A 16 4.59 -0.70 -15.39
N PHE A 17 4.23 -1.74 -14.63
CA PHE A 17 3.28 -1.60 -13.52
C PHE A 17 3.82 -0.67 -12.41
N ALA A 18 5.09 -0.83 -12.03
CA ALA A 18 5.75 0.05 -11.06
C ALA A 18 5.84 1.50 -11.55
N SER A 19 6.12 1.71 -12.83
CA SER A 19 6.16 3.05 -13.45
C SER A 19 4.79 3.72 -13.43
N ILE A 20 3.72 2.97 -13.69
CA ILE A 20 2.34 3.47 -13.57
C ILE A 20 2.04 3.87 -12.12
N GLY A 21 2.44 3.05 -11.15
CA GLY A 21 2.28 3.36 -9.72
C GLY A 21 3.03 4.62 -9.29
N LEU A 22 4.24 4.82 -9.81
CA LEU A 22 5.00 6.05 -9.56
C LEU A 22 4.28 7.29 -10.13
N ILE A 23 3.82 7.23 -11.37
CA ILE A 23 3.05 8.32 -12.00
C ILE A 23 1.75 8.56 -11.21
N ALA A 24 1.04 7.51 -10.82
CA ALA A 24 -0.17 7.60 -10.03
C ALA A 24 0.08 8.28 -8.68
N SER A 25 1.19 7.97 -8.03
CA SER A 25 1.61 8.60 -6.76
C SER A 25 1.89 10.09 -6.94
N ILE A 26 2.61 10.47 -8.01
CA ILE A 26 2.87 11.89 -8.34
C ILE A 26 1.55 12.64 -8.56
N LEU A 27 0.60 12.05 -9.29
CA LEU A 27 -0.71 12.65 -9.53
C LEU A 27 -1.52 12.77 -8.24
N GLY A 28 -1.49 11.77 -7.37
CA GLY A 28 -2.14 11.79 -6.06
C GLY A 28 -1.60 12.91 -5.16
N ILE A 29 -0.28 13.07 -5.10
CA ILE A 29 0.39 14.15 -4.36
C ILE A 29 0.05 15.51 -4.96
N ALA A 30 0.12 15.65 -6.29
CA ALA A 30 -0.21 16.89 -6.98
C ALA A 30 -1.66 17.32 -6.71
N PHE A 31 -2.60 16.37 -6.65
CA PHE A 31 -3.99 16.64 -6.31
C PHE A 31 -4.13 17.28 -4.91
N VAL A 32 -3.40 16.77 -3.92
CA VAL A 32 -3.40 17.33 -2.56
C VAL A 32 -2.78 18.73 -2.53
N LEU A 33 -1.67 18.93 -3.25
CA LEU A 33 -1.00 20.25 -3.32
C LEU A 33 -1.87 21.32 -3.99
N LEU A 34 -2.69 20.94 -4.97
CA LEU A 34 -3.60 21.86 -5.66
C LEU A 34 -4.83 22.23 -4.82
N LYS A 35 -5.17 21.39 -3.85
CA LYS A 35 -6.29 21.64 -2.94
C LYS A 35 -5.85 22.59 -1.84
N LYS A 36 -6.15 23.88 -2.01
CA LYS A 36 -5.81 24.94 -1.04
C LYS A 36 -6.58 24.75 0.27
N GLY A 37 -5.83 24.59 1.37
CA GLY A 37 -6.32 24.67 2.75
C GLY A 37 -7.40 23.66 3.08
N SER A 38 -7.02 22.56 3.69
CA SER A 38 -7.97 21.58 4.23
C SER A 38 -7.99 21.69 5.74
N ASP A 39 -9.19 21.65 6.31
CA ASP A 39 -9.37 21.59 7.76
C ASP A 39 -8.89 20.25 8.35
N ASN A 40 -8.56 19.26 7.51
CA ASN A 40 -8.11 17.95 7.95
C ASN A 40 -7.01 17.39 7.02
N PRO A 41 -5.72 17.71 7.29
CA PRO A 41 -4.59 17.25 6.48
C PRO A 41 -4.47 15.73 6.39
N HIS A 42 -4.78 15.02 7.46
CA HIS A 42 -4.71 13.55 7.51
C HIS A 42 -5.66 12.90 6.49
N ARG A 43 -6.87 13.43 6.37
CA ARG A 43 -7.85 12.97 5.37
C ARG A 43 -7.36 13.19 3.94
N ASP A 44 -6.70 14.30 3.68
CA ASP A 44 -6.19 14.59 2.34
C ASP A 44 -5.03 13.69 1.94
N LEU A 45 -4.15 13.35 2.89
CA LEU A 45 -3.08 12.38 2.68
C LEU A 45 -3.64 10.98 2.37
N ASN A 46 -4.66 10.53 3.09
CA ASN A 46 -5.34 9.27 2.82
C ASN A 46 -6.01 9.26 1.43
N ILE A 47 -6.65 10.37 1.03
CA ILE A 47 -7.22 10.52 -0.32
C ILE A 47 -6.13 10.42 -1.39
N SER A 48 -4.94 11.01 -1.18
CA SER A 48 -3.81 10.87 -2.10
C SER A 48 -3.41 9.41 -2.30
N THR A 49 -3.23 8.68 -1.20
CA THR A 49 -2.84 7.27 -1.24
C THR A 49 -3.90 6.40 -1.93
N TRP A 50 -5.17 6.59 -1.62
CA TRP A 50 -6.27 5.83 -2.21
C TRP A 50 -6.47 6.16 -3.69
N SER A 51 -6.32 7.43 -4.08
CA SER A 51 -6.40 7.83 -5.49
C SER A 51 -5.22 7.26 -6.28
N ALA A 52 -4.01 7.27 -5.75
CA ALA A 52 -2.84 6.64 -6.36
C ALA A 52 -3.05 5.13 -6.55
N ALA A 53 -3.58 4.43 -5.54
CA ALA A 53 -3.90 3.01 -5.63
C ALA A 53 -4.94 2.73 -6.73
N ALA A 54 -6.03 3.51 -6.78
CA ALA A 54 -7.07 3.36 -7.80
C ALA A 54 -6.54 3.61 -9.22
N ILE A 55 -5.77 4.68 -9.42
CA ILE A 55 -5.13 4.99 -10.71
C ILE A 55 -4.17 3.87 -11.12
N THR A 56 -3.41 3.32 -10.17
CA THR A 56 -2.48 2.21 -10.43
C THR A 56 -3.22 0.95 -10.89
N ILE A 57 -4.33 0.60 -10.26
CA ILE A 57 -5.15 -0.55 -10.66
C ILE A 57 -5.71 -0.35 -12.08
N ILE A 58 -6.28 0.82 -12.36
CA ILE A 58 -6.86 1.13 -13.68
C ILE A 58 -5.77 1.17 -14.75
N GLY A 59 -4.69 1.87 -14.51
CA GLY A 59 -3.55 1.96 -15.44
C GLY A 59 -2.88 0.60 -15.66
N GLY A 60 -2.77 -0.21 -14.61
CA GLY A 60 -2.27 -1.58 -14.68
C GLY A 60 -3.15 -2.48 -15.56
N PHE A 61 -4.49 -2.31 -15.53
CA PHE A 61 -5.37 -3.01 -16.46
C PHE A 61 -5.10 -2.64 -17.92
N VAL A 62 -4.96 -1.35 -18.20
CA VAL A 62 -4.65 -0.87 -19.56
C VAL A 62 -3.31 -1.44 -20.05
N ALA A 63 -2.28 -1.40 -19.20
CA ALA A 63 -0.97 -1.96 -19.53
C ALA A 63 -1.03 -3.47 -19.78
N THR A 64 -1.76 -4.21 -18.97
CA THR A 64 -1.97 -5.64 -19.14
C THR A 64 -2.66 -5.94 -20.47
N TYR A 65 -3.71 -5.21 -20.78
CA TYR A 65 -4.43 -5.33 -22.02
C TYR A 65 -3.52 -5.06 -23.23
N MET A 66 -2.73 -4.00 -23.20
CA MET A 66 -1.81 -3.65 -24.29
C MET A 66 -0.70 -4.70 -24.49
N LEU A 67 -0.15 -5.23 -23.42
CA LEU A 67 0.96 -6.18 -23.47
C LEU A 67 0.52 -7.60 -23.81
N PHE A 68 -0.60 -8.08 -23.25
CA PHE A 68 -0.95 -9.49 -23.29
C PHE A 68 -2.16 -9.85 -24.18
N LYS A 69 -2.94 -8.90 -24.67
CA LYS A 69 -4.13 -9.17 -25.50
C LYS A 69 -3.87 -10.02 -26.76
N GLY A 70 -2.70 -9.88 -27.37
CA GLY A 70 -2.32 -10.64 -28.57
C GLY A 70 -1.71 -12.02 -28.29
N THR A 71 -1.59 -12.42 -27.03
CA THR A 71 -1.02 -13.71 -26.61
C THR A 71 -2.14 -14.72 -26.54
N SER A 72 -2.07 -15.78 -27.36
CA SER A 72 -3.12 -16.79 -27.45
C SER A 72 -2.80 -18.07 -26.65
N ASP A 73 -1.53 -18.28 -26.31
CA ASP A 73 -1.09 -19.51 -25.63
C ASP A 73 -0.50 -19.19 -24.24
N PHE A 74 -1.28 -19.47 -23.23
CA PHE A 74 -0.91 -19.37 -21.82
C PHE A 74 -0.65 -20.72 -21.18
N SER A 75 -0.65 -21.82 -21.98
CA SER A 75 -0.51 -23.20 -21.48
C SER A 75 0.84 -23.47 -20.83
N ALA A 76 1.89 -22.76 -21.23
CA ALA A 76 3.24 -22.88 -20.69
C ALA A 76 3.47 -22.04 -19.41
N ILE A 77 2.51 -21.21 -19.04
CA ILE A 77 2.57 -20.32 -17.88
C ILE A 77 1.29 -20.46 -17.06
N SER A 78 1.40 -20.35 -15.75
CA SER A 78 0.26 -20.55 -14.82
C SER A 78 -0.70 -19.38 -14.80
N PHE A 79 -1.11 -18.85 -15.96
CA PHE A 79 -2.09 -17.77 -16.07
C PHE A 79 -3.50 -18.36 -16.17
N ASN A 80 -4.05 -18.76 -15.02
CA ASN A 80 -5.30 -19.52 -14.95
C ASN A 80 -6.54 -18.76 -15.42
N ILE A 81 -6.47 -17.42 -15.47
CA ILE A 81 -7.56 -16.52 -15.94
C ILE A 81 -7.14 -15.82 -17.24
N GLY A 82 -6.19 -16.41 -17.99
CA GLY A 82 -5.68 -15.84 -19.23
C GLY A 82 -4.86 -14.57 -19.03
N PHE A 83 -4.95 -13.65 -19.99
CA PHE A 83 -4.11 -12.44 -20.03
C PHE A 83 -4.30 -11.49 -18.83
N ILE A 84 -5.43 -11.55 -18.12
CA ILE A 84 -5.72 -10.71 -16.94
C ILE A 84 -5.06 -11.22 -15.65
N SER A 85 -4.54 -12.45 -15.64
CA SER A 85 -3.96 -13.08 -14.43
C SER A 85 -2.89 -12.21 -13.75
N PRO A 86 -1.89 -11.64 -14.44
CA PRO A 86 -0.88 -10.79 -13.81
C PRO A 86 -1.47 -9.51 -13.20
N TRP A 87 -2.46 -8.93 -13.86
CA TRP A 87 -3.12 -7.73 -13.35
C TRP A 87 -3.92 -8.01 -12.07
N ILE A 88 -4.65 -9.12 -12.02
CA ILE A 88 -5.39 -9.50 -10.80
C ILE A 88 -4.41 -9.68 -9.64
N ALA A 89 -3.32 -10.38 -9.84
CA ALA A 89 -2.31 -10.58 -8.80
C ALA A 89 -1.70 -9.26 -8.32
N ALA A 90 -1.31 -8.36 -9.25
CA ALA A 90 -0.78 -7.05 -8.92
C ALA A 90 -1.82 -6.18 -8.19
N SER A 91 -3.07 -6.19 -8.64
CA SER A 91 -4.17 -5.44 -8.02
C SER A 91 -4.49 -5.94 -6.61
N LEU A 92 -4.44 -7.26 -6.38
CA LEU A 92 -4.53 -7.84 -5.04
C LEU A 92 -3.40 -7.33 -4.13
N GLY A 93 -2.19 -7.18 -4.67
CA GLY A 93 -1.06 -6.57 -3.97
C GLY A 93 -1.36 -5.12 -3.58
N VAL A 94 -1.83 -4.28 -4.51
CA VAL A 94 -2.23 -2.89 -4.23
C VAL A 94 -3.28 -2.82 -3.14
N VAL A 95 -4.35 -3.60 -3.26
CA VAL A 95 -5.44 -3.64 -2.27
C VAL A 95 -4.93 -4.09 -0.90
N SER A 96 -4.09 -5.15 -0.85
CA SER A 96 -3.53 -5.62 0.40
C SER A 96 -2.65 -4.56 1.08
N GLY A 97 -1.86 -3.81 0.31
CA GLY A 97 -1.05 -2.70 0.83
C GLY A 97 -1.91 -1.61 1.48
N VAL A 98 -2.99 -1.19 0.82
CA VAL A 98 -3.94 -0.21 1.36
C VAL A 98 -4.61 -0.73 2.63
N VAL A 99 -5.05 -1.99 2.64
CA VAL A 99 -5.69 -2.61 3.81
C VAL A 99 -4.72 -2.71 4.99
N ILE A 100 -3.47 -3.14 4.74
CA ILE A 100 -2.44 -3.24 5.79
C ILE A 100 -2.10 -1.85 6.33
N GLY A 101 -2.00 -0.83 5.48
CA GLY A 101 -1.81 0.55 5.90
C GLY A 101 -2.93 1.03 6.83
N GLY A 102 -4.20 0.78 6.48
CA GLY A 102 -5.35 1.11 7.34
C GLY A 102 -5.36 0.33 8.68
N ILE A 103 -4.94 -0.93 8.67
CA ILE A 103 -4.78 -1.70 9.91
C ILE A 103 -3.67 -1.10 10.78
N ALA A 104 -2.53 -0.73 10.19
CA ALA A 104 -1.43 -0.09 10.91
C ALA A 104 -1.90 1.24 11.54
N GLU A 105 -2.59 2.08 10.78
CA GLU A 105 -3.18 3.32 11.25
C GLU A 105 -4.10 3.09 12.46
N TYR A 106 -5.01 2.11 12.39
CA TYR A 106 -5.91 1.78 13.50
C TYR A 106 -5.17 1.43 14.80
N TYR A 107 -4.02 0.73 14.71
CA TYR A 107 -3.27 0.33 15.89
C TYR A 107 -2.28 1.36 16.41
N THR A 108 -1.92 2.37 15.61
CA THR A 108 -0.88 3.37 15.94
C THR A 108 -1.42 4.78 16.18
N SER A 109 -2.55 5.14 15.59
CA SER A 109 -3.11 6.48 15.75
C SER A 109 -3.73 6.68 17.14
N TYR A 110 -3.57 7.89 17.68
CA TYR A 110 -4.15 8.30 18.97
C TYR A 110 -5.69 8.36 18.97
N ASP A 111 -6.29 8.44 17.79
CA ASP A 111 -7.76 8.51 17.66
C ASP A 111 -8.45 7.20 18.01
N TYR A 112 -7.71 6.08 18.00
CA TYR A 112 -8.27 4.75 18.18
C TYR A 112 -7.95 4.12 19.53
N LYS A 113 -8.86 3.24 19.95
CA LYS A 113 -8.80 2.55 21.24
C LYS A 113 -7.46 1.85 21.55
N PRO A 114 -6.77 1.17 20.62
CA PRO A 114 -5.53 0.47 20.96
C PRO A 114 -4.48 1.39 21.60
N THR A 115 -4.25 2.56 21.00
CA THR A 115 -3.29 3.55 21.53
C THR A 115 -3.80 4.20 22.82
N GLN A 116 -5.10 4.50 22.90
CA GLN A 116 -5.72 5.05 24.11
C GLN A 116 -5.60 4.11 25.31
N LEU A 117 -5.69 2.79 25.09
CA LEU A 117 -5.49 1.80 26.16
C LEU A 117 -4.06 1.80 26.70
N ILE A 118 -3.04 2.03 25.82
CA ILE A 118 -1.65 2.18 26.27
C ILE A 118 -1.51 3.46 27.12
N ALA A 119 -2.12 4.56 26.68
CA ALA A 119 -2.11 5.81 27.43
C ALA A 119 -2.81 5.69 28.78
N LEU A 120 -3.90 4.93 28.89
CA LEU A 120 -4.55 4.64 30.15
C LEU A 120 -3.66 3.81 31.08
N ALA A 121 -3.00 2.77 30.56
CA ALA A 121 -2.08 1.93 31.33
C ALA A 121 -0.88 2.72 31.86
N SER A 122 -0.48 3.81 31.19
CA SER A 122 0.63 4.66 31.64
C SER A 122 0.36 5.35 32.99
N LYS A 123 -0.90 5.55 33.36
CA LYS A 123 -1.30 6.10 34.66
C LYS A 123 -1.03 5.14 35.83
N GLU A 124 -0.94 3.86 35.54
CA GLU A 124 -0.74 2.82 36.53
C GLU A 124 0.75 2.46 36.73
N GLY A 125 1.61 2.93 35.81
CA GLY A 125 3.07 2.81 35.93
C GLY A 125 3.77 2.21 34.73
N PRO A 126 5.12 2.26 34.69
CA PRO A 126 5.91 1.88 33.52
C PRO A 126 5.76 0.41 33.11
N ALA A 127 5.66 -0.50 34.09
CA ALA A 127 5.54 -1.94 33.82
C ALA A 127 4.27 -2.27 33.04
N LEU A 128 3.14 -1.68 33.43
CA LEU A 128 1.85 -1.90 32.74
C LEU A 128 1.84 -1.23 31.38
N THR A 129 2.45 -0.07 31.23
CA THR A 129 2.62 0.61 29.93
C THR A 129 3.38 -0.28 28.95
N ILE A 130 4.52 -0.84 29.34
CA ILE A 130 5.34 -1.73 28.50
C ILE A 130 4.55 -2.99 28.13
N THR A 131 3.91 -3.63 29.11
CA THR A 131 3.15 -4.86 28.86
C THR A 131 1.97 -4.62 27.93
N GLN A 132 1.24 -3.54 28.12
CA GLN A 132 0.11 -3.16 27.26
C GLN A 132 0.59 -2.80 25.85
N GLY A 133 1.69 -2.05 25.72
CA GLY A 133 2.29 -1.72 24.44
C GLY A 133 2.71 -2.96 23.65
N LEU A 134 3.37 -3.91 24.32
CA LEU A 134 3.76 -5.19 23.73
C LEU A 134 2.54 -6.00 23.28
N ALA A 135 1.50 -6.07 24.10
CA ALA A 135 0.27 -6.79 23.78
C ALA A 135 -0.46 -6.18 22.56
N VAL A 136 -0.53 -4.85 22.47
CA VAL A 136 -1.12 -4.15 21.32
C VAL A 136 -0.25 -4.36 20.06
N GLY A 137 1.07 -4.27 20.20
CA GLY A 137 2.00 -4.52 19.09
C GLY A 137 1.88 -5.94 18.52
N MET A 138 1.79 -6.96 19.39
CA MET A 138 1.57 -8.34 18.93
C MET A 138 0.21 -8.52 18.24
N LYS A 139 -0.85 -7.89 18.75
CA LYS A 139 -2.18 -7.91 18.09
C LYS A 139 -2.17 -7.21 16.74
N SER A 140 -1.42 -6.13 16.60
CA SER A 140 -1.34 -5.38 15.35
C SER A 140 -0.73 -6.17 14.19
N CYS A 141 0.13 -7.16 14.46
CA CYS A 141 0.74 -8.01 13.45
C CYS A 141 -0.19 -9.10 12.90
N MET A 142 -1.21 -9.50 13.66
CA MET A 142 -2.04 -10.65 13.30
C MET A 142 -2.83 -10.45 12.00
N LEU A 143 -3.55 -9.34 11.88
CA LEU A 143 -4.36 -9.07 10.68
C LEU A 143 -3.51 -8.85 9.42
N PRO A 144 -2.41 -8.08 9.44
CA PRO A 144 -1.50 -7.98 8.30
C PRO A 144 -0.96 -9.32 7.82
N LEU A 145 -0.58 -10.22 8.73
CA LEU A 145 -0.10 -11.56 8.37
C LEU A 145 -1.18 -12.38 7.66
N ILE A 146 -2.44 -12.31 8.12
CA ILE A 146 -3.56 -12.98 7.46
C ILE A 146 -3.78 -12.41 6.06
N VAL A 147 -3.79 -11.07 5.92
CA VAL A 147 -3.95 -10.40 4.62
C VAL A 147 -2.84 -10.79 3.65
N LEU A 148 -1.57 -10.79 4.11
CA LEU A 148 -0.43 -11.24 3.30
C LEU A 148 -0.55 -12.70 2.89
N GLY A 149 -0.93 -13.58 3.81
CA GLY A 149 -1.12 -15.01 3.53
C GLY A 149 -2.21 -15.24 2.46
N LEU A 150 -3.36 -14.58 2.61
CA LEU A 150 -4.45 -14.65 1.64
C LEU A 150 -4.05 -14.08 0.27
N THR A 151 -3.38 -12.92 0.26
CA THR A 151 -2.90 -12.30 -0.98
C THR A 151 -1.91 -13.20 -1.71
N THR A 152 -0.97 -13.78 -0.99
CA THR A 152 0.02 -14.72 -1.54
C THR A 152 -0.67 -15.96 -2.11
N TYR A 153 -1.59 -16.56 -1.35
CA TYR A 153 -2.32 -17.76 -1.76
C TYR A 153 -3.16 -17.50 -3.03
N VAL A 154 -3.96 -16.44 -3.05
CA VAL A 154 -4.82 -16.11 -4.20
C VAL A 154 -3.97 -15.74 -5.43
N SER A 155 -2.91 -14.95 -5.24
CA SER A 155 -2.00 -14.56 -6.34
C SER A 155 -1.31 -15.77 -6.95
N TYR A 156 -0.90 -16.74 -6.13
CA TYR A 156 -0.37 -18.01 -6.61
C TYR A 156 -1.42 -18.82 -7.38
N ALA A 157 -2.63 -18.91 -6.87
CA ALA A 157 -3.72 -19.63 -7.54
C ALA A 157 -4.09 -19.02 -8.90
N VAL A 158 -3.95 -17.70 -9.06
CA VAL A 158 -4.29 -16.98 -10.30
C VAL A 158 -3.15 -17.01 -11.32
N SER A 159 -1.90 -16.88 -10.90
CA SER A 159 -0.76 -16.64 -11.80
C SER A 159 0.54 -17.33 -11.37
N GLY A 160 0.47 -18.34 -10.53
CA GLY A 160 1.62 -19.10 -10.05
C GLY A 160 2.64 -18.24 -9.31
N MET A 161 3.91 -18.62 -9.38
CA MET A 161 5.02 -17.86 -8.76
C MET A 161 5.14 -16.44 -9.30
N PHE A 162 4.84 -16.23 -10.57
CA PHE A 162 4.82 -14.90 -11.17
C PHE A 162 3.75 -14.02 -10.52
N GLY A 163 2.59 -14.58 -10.16
CA GLY A 163 1.53 -13.89 -9.46
C GLY A 163 1.96 -13.38 -8.08
N ILE A 164 2.70 -14.17 -7.30
CA ILE A 164 3.25 -13.73 -6.02
C ILE A 164 4.19 -12.54 -6.21
N ALA A 165 5.10 -12.63 -7.19
CA ALA A 165 6.02 -11.53 -7.51
C ALA A 165 5.25 -10.27 -7.94
N MET A 166 4.20 -10.41 -8.75
CA MET A 166 3.37 -9.30 -9.18
C MET A 166 2.54 -8.69 -8.04
N ALA A 167 2.07 -9.49 -7.09
CA ALA A 167 1.43 -8.98 -5.88
C ALA A 167 2.40 -8.13 -5.03
N ALA A 168 3.64 -8.57 -4.88
CA ALA A 168 4.67 -7.79 -4.18
C ALA A 168 4.97 -6.47 -4.91
N VAL A 169 5.12 -6.49 -6.25
CA VAL A 169 5.29 -5.26 -7.05
C VAL A 169 4.07 -4.35 -6.92
N GLY A 170 2.86 -4.92 -6.95
CA GLY A 170 1.61 -4.19 -6.76
C GLY A 170 1.57 -3.46 -5.42
N MET A 171 1.91 -4.16 -4.32
CA MET A 171 1.96 -3.58 -2.99
C MET A 171 2.94 -2.41 -2.88
N LEU A 172 4.07 -2.48 -3.59
CA LEU A 172 5.11 -1.46 -3.58
C LEU A 172 4.88 -0.34 -4.61
N SER A 173 3.97 -0.52 -5.56
CA SER A 173 3.82 0.40 -6.70
C SER A 173 3.41 1.82 -6.31
N PHE A 174 2.64 2.00 -5.25
CA PHE A 174 2.19 3.32 -4.76
C PHE A 174 2.93 3.80 -3.50
N VAL A 175 4.02 3.14 -3.12
CA VAL A 175 4.85 3.48 -1.95
C VAL A 175 5.32 4.94 -1.97
N SER A 176 5.54 5.52 -3.15
CA SER A 176 5.96 6.93 -3.25
C SER A 176 4.96 7.89 -2.61
N ALA A 177 3.64 7.62 -2.70
CA ALA A 177 2.63 8.40 -2.00
C ALA A 177 2.72 8.19 -0.48
N THR A 178 2.88 6.95 -0.02
CA THR A 178 3.02 6.62 1.41
C THR A 178 4.27 7.26 2.02
N VAL A 179 5.44 7.17 1.36
CA VAL A 179 6.69 7.78 1.83
C VAL A 179 6.59 9.31 1.90
N SER A 180 5.79 9.92 1.03
CA SER A 180 5.53 11.37 1.12
C SER A 180 4.76 11.72 2.39
N VAL A 181 3.82 10.90 2.82
CA VAL A 181 3.12 11.04 4.11
C VAL A 181 4.09 10.86 5.28
N ASP A 182 4.94 9.84 5.22
CA ASP A 182 5.95 9.57 6.25
C ASP A 182 6.96 10.75 6.39
N THR A 183 7.27 11.44 5.29
CA THR A 183 8.13 12.62 5.31
C THR A 183 7.42 13.84 5.91
N TYR A 184 6.12 13.96 5.71
CA TYR A 184 5.31 15.05 6.26
C TYR A 184 5.27 15.01 7.79
N GLY A 185 5.17 13.83 8.41
CA GLY A 185 5.10 13.66 9.85
C GLY A 185 6.20 14.41 10.62
N PRO A 186 7.49 14.12 10.40
CA PRO A 186 8.59 14.81 11.06
C PRO A 186 8.64 16.33 10.82
N ILE A 187 8.20 16.79 9.66
CA ILE A 187 8.13 18.23 9.35
C ILE A 187 7.05 18.89 10.20
N SER A 188 5.89 18.28 10.30
CA SER A 188 4.78 18.75 11.12
C SER A 188 5.13 18.76 12.60
N ASP A 189 5.75 17.71 13.11
CA ASP A 189 6.19 17.59 14.50
C ASP A 189 7.22 18.66 14.84
N ASN A 190 8.20 18.90 13.97
CA ASN A 190 9.18 19.97 14.17
C ASN A 190 8.52 21.36 14.16
N ALA A 191 7.59 21.60 13.25
CA ALA A 191 6.87 22.87 13.19
C ALA A 191 6.04 23.09 14.46
N GLY A 192 5.33 22.05 14.95
CA GLY A 192 4.59 22.07 16.21
C GLY A 192 5.50 22.33 17.42
N GLY A 193 6.64 21.65 17.49
CA GLY A 193 7.62 21.85 18.55
C GLY A 193 8.21 23.28 18.57
N ILE A 194 8.45 23.87 17.40
CA ILE A 194 8.89 25.29 17.32
C ILE A 194 7.79 26.21 17.80
N ALA A 195 6.54 25.99 17.40
CA ALA A 195 5.40 26.81 17.81
C ALA A 195 5.22 26.74 19.33
N GLU A 196 5.30 25.54 19.93
CA GLU A 196 5.19 25.35 21.38
C GLU A 196 6.34 26.04 22.12
N MET A 197 7.59 25.89 21.68
CA MET A 197 8.75 26.54 22.29
C MET A 197 8.73 28.07 22.14
N ALA A 198 8.11 28.58 21.09
CA ALA A 198 7.96 30.00 20.83
C ALA A 198 6.70 30.60 21.47
N GLU A 199 5.92 29.80 22.21
CA GLU A 199 4.66 30.19 22.84
C GLU A 199 3.68 30.85 21.85
N LEU A 200 3.66 30.31 20.60
CA LEU A 200 2.71 30.75 19.57
C LEU A 200 1.36 30.08 19.78
N GLU A 201 0.26 30.87 19.71
CA GLU A 201 -1.13 30.36 19.76
C GLU A 201 -1.55 29.65 18.45
#